data_8dfefdf5ee47113bffd638b2d294de5b
#
_entry.id   8dfefdf5ee47113bffd638b2d294de5b
#
_cell.length_a   1.000
_cell.length_b   1.000
_cell.length_c   1.000
_cell.angle_alpha   90.00
_cell.angle_beta   90.00
_cell.angle_gamma   90.00
#
_symmetry.space_group_name_H-M   'P 1'
#
loop_
_entity.id
_entity.type
_entity.pdbx_description
1 polymer ?
#
loop_
_entity_poly.entity_id
_entity_poly.type
_entity_poly.pdbx_seq_one_letter_code
_entity_poly.pdbx_strand_id
1 'polypeptide(L)'
;ASYAMVSYTYLDTLILPDSIETVEPYAFYDKVHLRSTNLPRGLAVIPEGMFSRCIGLTGIAIPDSVREIQDEAFYQCSNLDTVVIPNSVERIGRCAFLNVRRVIYHGGAKGFPWGATRGN
;
A
#
# COMPACT_ATOMS: atom_id res chain seq x y z
N ALA A 1 -6.00 19.07 8.32
CA ALA A 1 -5.75 17.67 8.58
C ALA A 1 -5.18 17.03 7.35
N SER A 2 -4.28 16.16 7.56
CA SER A 2 -3.56 15.59 6.46
C SER A 2 -3.79 14.07 6.34
N TYR A 3 -4.71 13.53 7.07
CA TYR A 3 -5.03 12.13 6.93
C TYR A 3 -6.54 11.95 6.77
N ALA A 4 -6.89 10.82 6.18
CA ALA A 4 -8.29 10.46 5.97
C ALA A 4 -8.66 9.33 6.92
N MET A 5 -9.82 9.44 7.50
CA MET A 5 -10.40 8.40 8.35
C MET A 5 -11.68 7.93 7.71
N VAL A 6 -11.83 6.63 7.61
CA VAL A 6 -13.03 6.05 7.03
C VAL A 6 -13.60 5.07 8.02
N SER A 7 -14.82 5.35 8.47
CA SER A 7 -15.48 4.49 9.41
C SER A 7 -16.49 3.56 8.75
N TYR A 8 -16.67 3.66 7.44
CA TYR A 8 -17.61 2.78 6.73
C TYR A 8 -17.00 1.41 6.57
N THR A 9 -17.75 0.39 6.90
CA THR A 9 -17.30 -0.98 6.72
C THR A 9 -17.51 -1.48 5.30
N TYR A 10 -18.37 -0.82 4.54
CA TYR A 10 -18.79 -1.28 3.22
C TYR A 10 -18.31 -0.35 2.12
N LEU A 11 -17.10 0.12 2.25
CA LEU A 11 -16.54 1.03 1.27
C LEU A 11 -16.02 0.25 0.08
N ASP A 12 -16.49 0.61 -1.11
CA ASP A 12 -16.13 -0.07 -2.34
C ASP A 12 -15.01 0.66 -3.08
N THR A 13 -15.16 1.96 -3.23
CA THR A 13 -14.19 2.81 -3.93
C THR A 13 -13.86 4.01 -3.05
N LEU A 14 -12.57 4.32 -2.98
CA LEU A 14 -12.09 5.42 -2.17
C LEU A 14 -11.19 6.29 -3.03
N ILE A 15 -11.46 7.59 -3.04
CA ILE A 15 -10.62 8.55 -3.74
C ILE A 15 -9.98 9.46 -2.72
N LEU A 16 -8.66 9.44 -2.64
CA LEU A 16 -7.91 10.28 -1.72
C LEU A 16 -7.42 11.50 -2.47
N PRO A 17 -7.71 12.71 -1.98
CA PRO A 17 -7.24 13.92 -2.65
C PRO A 17 -5.73 14.07 -2.56
N ASP A 18 -5.14 14.69 -3.58
CA ASP A 18 -3.69 14.86 -3.63
C ASP A 18 -3.17 15.81 -2.56
N SER A 19 -4.04 16.54 -1.90
CA SER A 19 -3.64 17.42 -0.81
C SER A 19 -3.28 16.67 0.47
N ILE A 20 -3.61 15.38 0.56
CA ILE A 20 -3.24 14.58 1.71
C ILE A 20 -1.74 14.31 1.65
N GLU A 21 -1.03 14.67 2.72
CA GLU A 21 0.40 14.48 2.79
C GLU A 21 0.80 13.32 3.68
N THR A 22 0.01 13.01 4.69
CA THR A 22 0.29 11.90 5.59
C THR A 22 -0.99 11.12 5.86
N VAL A 23 -0.81 9.84 6.14
CA VAL A 23 -1.90 8.95 6.47
C VAL A 23 -1.49 8.20 7.72
N GLU A 24 -2.43 8.01 8.64
CA GLU A 24 -2.13 7.31 9.87
C GLU A 24 -1.98 5.81 9.65
N PRO A 25 -1.17 5.14 10.48
CA PRO A 25 -1.06 3.69 10.40
C PRO A 25 -2.42 3.03 10.53
N TYR A 26 -2.60 1.97 9.76
CA TYR A 26 -3.82 1.16 9.75
C TYR A 26 -5.07 1.94 9.37
N ALA A 27 -4.91 3.05 8.63
CA ALA A 27 -6.04 3.92 8.30
C ALA A 27 -7.17 3.16 7.59
N PHE A 28 -6.82 2.22 6.72
CA PHE A 28 -7.82 1.45 5.95
C PHE A 28 -7.69 -0.04 6.20
N TYR A 29 -7.22 -0.39 7.38
CA TYR A 29 -7.04 -1.77 7.78
C TYR A 29 -8.35 -2.56 7.69
N ASP A 30 -8.26 -3.75 7.12
CA ASP A 30 -9.36 -4.72 7.11
C ASP A 30 -10.60 -4.24 6.36
N LYS A 31 -10.43 -3.33 5.41
CA LYS A 31 -11.53 -2.87 4.57
C LYS A 31 -11.73 -3.89 3.45
N VAL A 32 -12.38 -5.00 3.78
CA VAL A 32 -12.42 -6.17 2.90
C VAL A 32 -13.24 -5.95 1.65
N HIS A 33 -14.10 -4.95 1.63
CA HIS A 33 -14.90 -4.63 0.45
C HIS A 33 -14.29 -3.56 -0.44
N LEU A 34 -13.18 -2.97 -0.01
CA LEU A 34 -12.51 -1.95 -0.81
C LEU A 34 -11.88 -2.60 -2.03
N ARG A 35 -12.31 -2.19 -3.21
CA ARG A 35 -11.83 -2.76 -4.46
C ARG A 35 -10.88 -1.84 -5.19
N SER A 36 -11.03 -0.54 -5.03
CA SER A 36 -10.28 0.43 -5.81
C SER A 36 -9.99 1.67 -4.98
N THR A 37 -8.76 2.13 -5.06
CA THR A 37 -8.36 3.38 -4.41
C THR A 37 -7.14 3.92 -5.12
N ASN A 38 -6.77 5.15 -4.77
CA ASN A 38 -5.56 5.77 -5.27
C ASN A 38 -4.66 6.14 -4.10
N LEU A 39 -3.42 6.48 -4.40
CA LEU A 39 -2.52 7.06 -3.41
C LEU A 39 -2.25 8.50 -3.80
N PRO A 40 -2.29 9.44 -2.83
CA PRO A 40 -2.04 10.84 -3.12
C PRO A 40 -0.64 11.05 -3.70
N ARG A 41 -0.53 11.96 -4.66
CA ARG A 41 0.73 12.17 -5.35
C ARG A 41 1.85 12.72 -4.49
N GLY A 42 1.52 13.37 -3.39
CA GLY A 42 2.52 13.91 -2.49
C GLY A 42 2.89 12.98 -1.35
N LEU A 43 2.35 11.77 -1.33
CA LEU A 43 2.56 10.87 -0.23
C LEU A 43 3.98 10.30 -0.28
N ALA A 44 4.75 10.54 0.77
CA ALA A 44 6.13 10.06 0.84
C ALA A 44 6.26 8.73 1.55
N VAL A 45 5.34 8.43 2.46
CA VAL A 45 5.38 7.22 3.27
C VAL A 45 4.04 6.53 3.21
N ILE A 46 4.06 5.26 2.83
CA ILE A 46 2.88 4.41 2.98
C ILE A 46 3.01 3.80 4.37
N PRO A 47 2.13 4.20 5.31
CA PRO A 47 2.34 3.83 6.71
C PRO A 47 2.06 2.38 6.99
N GLU A 48 2.47 1.96 8.17
CA GLU A 48 2.28 0.60 8.63
C GLU A 48 0.81 0.21 8.53
N GLY A 49 0.58 -0.95 7.92
CA GLY A 49 -0.75 -1.54 7.88
C GLY A 49 -1.80 -0.77 7.09
N MET A 50 -1.41 0.22 6.29
CA MET A 50 -2.39 1.11 5.64
C MET A 50 -3.50 0.35 4.94
N PHE A 51 -3.17 -0.68 4.17
CA PHE A 51 -4.15 -1.51 3.47
C PHE A 51 -4.07 -2.96 3.91
N SER A 52 -3.58 -3.19 5.11
CA SER A 52 -3.48 -4.55 5.62
C SER A 52 -4.85 -5.23 5.59
N ARG A 53 -4.91 -6.43 5.04
CA ARG A 53 -6.11 -7.25 4.95
C ARG A 53 -7.22 -6.66 4.10
N CYS A 54 -6.87 -5.79 3.17
CA CYS A 54 -7.84 -5.31 2.17
C CYS A 54 -7.93 -6.36 1.07
N ILE A 55 -8.58 -7.46 1.37
CA ILE A 55 -8.58 -8.61 0.48
C ILE A 55 -9.33 -8.38 -0.82
N GLY A 56 -10.19 -7.36 -0.88
CA GLY A 56 -10.91 -7.04 -2.10
C GLY A 56 -10.16 -6.13 -3.07
N LEU A 57 -9.04 -5.57 -2.62
CA LEU A 57 -8.29 -4.61 -3.44
C LEU A 57 -7.64 -5.32 -4.61
N THR A 58 -7.93 -4.85 -5.83
CA THR A 58 -7.46 -5.53 -7.04
C THR A 58 -6.31 -4.83 -7.74
N GLY A 59 -6.09 -3.55 -7.47
CA GLY A 59 -4.99 -2.82 -8.07
C GLY A 59 -4.67 -1.57 -7.30
N ILE A 60 -3.43 -1.14 -7.39
CA ILE A 60 -2.97 0.09 -6.76
C ILE A 60 -1.77 0.62 -7.56
N ALA A 61 -1.71 1.94 -7.72
CA ALA A 61 -0.57 2.58 -8.34
C ALA A 61 0.19 3.35 -7.27
N ILE A 62 1.47 3.05 -7.12
CA ILE A 62 2.31 3.70 -6.12
C ILE A 62 3.02 4.87 -6.80
N PRO A 63 2.79 6.11 -6.34
CA PRO A 63 3.39 7.27 -7.00
C PRO A 63 4.88 7.38 -6.74
N ASP A 64 5.56 8.11 -7.63
CA ASP A 64 7.01 8.30 -7.54
C ASP A 64 7.45 9.12 -6.34
N SER A 65 6.51 9.71 -5.62
CA SER A 65 6.81 10.45 -4.40
C SER A 65 7.13 9.54 -3.22
N VAL A 66 6.75 8.27 -3.30
CA VAL A 66 6.88 7.35 -2.17
C VAL A 66 8.33 6.96 -1.97
N ARG A 67 8.83 7.14 -0.76
CA ARG A 67 10.19 6.78 -0.37
C ARG A 67 10.23 5.59 0.54
N GLU A 68 9.16 5.35 1.28
CA GLU A 68 9.13 4.27 2.27
C GLU A 68 7.79 3.60 2.27
N ILE A 69 7.81 2.27 2.33
CA ILE A 69 6.63 1.45 2.53
C ILE A 69 6.86 0.71 3.84
N GLN A 70 6.01 0.97 4.83
CA GLN A 70 6.24 0.45 6.17
C GLN A 70 5.67 -0.95 6.35
N ASP A 71 5.86 -1.50 7.53
CA ASP A 71 5.51 -2.89 7.81
C ASP A 71 4.05 -3.18 7.51
N GLU A 72 3.80 -4.29 6.85
CA GLU A 72 2.43 -4.79 6.63
C GLU A 72 1.52 -3.85 5.83
N ALA A 73 2.10 -2.91 5.09
CA ALA A 73 1.27 -1.92 4.39
C ALA A 73 0.24 -2.55 3.47
N PHE A 74 0.58 -3.64 2.79
CA PHE A 74 -0.32 -4.39 1.91
C PHE A 74 -0.43 -5.85 2.31
N TYR A 75 -0.28 -6.10 3.59
CA TYR A 75 -0.32 -7.46 4.13
C TYR A 75 -1.65 -8.11 3.80
N GLN A 76 -1.58 -9.30 3.20
CA GLN A 76 -2.75 -10.10 2.84
C GLN A 76 -3.74 -9.41 1.89
N CYS A 77 -3.26 -8.52 1.06
CA CYS A 77 -4.06 -8.03 -0.06
C CYS A 77 -4.05 -9.10 -1.16
N SER A 78 -4.77 -10.20 -0.90
CA SER A 78 -4.60 -11.42 -1.68
C SER A 78 -5.17 -11.35 -3.09
N ASN A 79 -6.02 -10.38 -3.38
CA ASN A 79 -6.53 -10.16 -4.74
C ASN A 79 -5.75 -9.10 -5.51
N LEU A 80 -4.73 -8.52 -4.89
CA LEU A 80 -3.90 -7.54 -5.55
C LEU A 80 -2.98 -8.28 -6.52
N ASP A 81 -3.23 -8.06 -7.82
CA ASP A 81 -2.63 -8.91 -8.83
C ASP A 81 -1.16 -8.60 -9.06
N THR A 82 -0.86 -7.37 -9.42
CA THR A 82 0.50 -6.95 -9.67
C THR A 82 0.70 -5.57 -9.12
N VAL A 83 1.76 -5.40 -8.33
CA VAL A 83 2.14 -4.09 -7.80
C VAL A 83 3.51 -3.74 -8.36
N VAL A 84 3.60 -2.56 -8.97
CA VAL A 84 4.88 -2.05 -9.44
C VAL A 84 5.37 -1.03 -8.44
N ILE A 85 6.53 -1.29 -7.86
CA ILE A 85 7.12 -0.41 -6.88
C ILE A 85 8.11 0.51 -7.59
N PRO A 86 7.90 1.83 -7.52
CA PRO A 86 8.80 2.75 -8.22
C PRO A 86 10.19 2.76 -7.60
N ASN A 87 11.16 3.18 -8.40
CA ASN A 87 12.55 3.22 -7.94
C ASN A 87 12.79 4.26 -6.85
N SER A 88 11.83 5.16 -6.64
CA SER A 88 11.94 6.14 -5.57
C SER A 88 11.92 5.51 -4.18
N VAL A 89 11.38 4.30 -4.06
CA VAL A 89 11.23 3.64 -2.76
C VAL A 89 12.59 3.16 -2.27
N GLU A 90 12.94 3.59 -1.07
CA GLU A 90 14.24 3.29 -0.47
C GLU A 90 14.15 2.26 0.65
N ARG A 91 12.99 2.12 1.27
CA ARG A 91 12.79 1.16 2.36
C ARG A 91 11.46 0.48 2.21
N ILE A 92 11.48 -0.83 2.42
CA ILE A 92 10.27 -1.65 2.38
C ILE A 92 10.27 -2.48 3.66
N GLY A 93 9.19 -2.35 4.42
CA GLY A 93 9.09 -2.97 5.73
C GLY A 93 8.76 -4.44 5.67
N ARG A 94 8.73 -5.04 6.85
CA ARG A 94 8.49 -6.46 6.99
C ARG A 94 7.06 -6.81 6.59
N CYS A 95 6.91 -7.86 5.81
CA CYS A 95 5.60 -8.38 5.40
C CYS A 95 4.76 -7.35 4.65
N ALA A 96 5.39 -6.33 4.06
CA ALA A 96 4.65 -5.27 3.40
C ALA A 96 3.78 -5.81 2.26
N PHE A 97 4.24 -6.85 1.58
CA PHE A 97 3.52 -7.43 0.45
C PHE A 97 3.24 -8.91 0.63
N LEU A 98 3.22 -9.38 1.87
CA LEU A 98 2.98 -10.80 2.12
C LEU A 98 1.59 -11.18 1.59
N ASN A 99 1.55 -12.22 0.75
CA ASN A 99 0.35 -12.73 0.10
C ASN A 99 -0.18 -11.86 -1.04
N VAL A 100 0.55 -10.83 -1.45
CA VAL A 100 0.29 -10.16 -2.71
C VAL A 100 0.78 -11.07 -3.83
N ARG A 101 0.01 -11.16 -4.91
CA ARG A 101 0.31 -12.15 -5.93
C ARG A 101 1.62 -11.89 -6.64
N ARG A 102 1.92 -10.63 -6.94
CA ARG A 102 3.10 -10.31 -7.73
C ARG A 102 3.57 -8.91 -7.41
N VAL A 103 4.87 -8.77 -7.21
CA VAL A 103 5.48 -7.48 -6.93
C VAL A 103 6.65 -7.31 -7.89
N ILE A 104 6.72 -6.15 -8.54
CA ILE A 104 7.81 -5.83 -9.46
C ILE A 104 8.57 -4.65 -8.88
N TYR A 105 9.87 -4.84 -8.65
CA TYR A 105 10.69 -3.80 -8.06
C TYR A 105 12.12 -3.94 -8.55
N HIS A 106 12.66 -2.84 -9.10
CA HIS A 106 14.02 -2.82 -9.62
C HIS A 106 14.93 -1.91 -8.82
N GLY A 107 14.45 -1.35 -7.74
CA GLY A 107 15.23 -0.44 -6.93
C GLY A 107 16.20 -1.13 -6.00
N GLY A 108 16.83 -0.35 -5.14
CA GLY A 108 17.84 -0.84 -4.22
C GLY A 108 17.40 -0.93 -2.77
N ALA A 109 16.11 -0.95 -2.49
CA ALA A 109 15.63 -0.97 -1.11
C ALA A 109 16.06 -2.22 -0.38
N LYS A 110 16.29 -2.07 0.89
CA LYS A 110 16.66 -3.17 1.78
C LYS A 110 15.45 -3.57 2.60
N GLY A 111 15.61 -4.59 3.39
CA GLY A 111 14.54 -4.99 4.30
C GLY A 111 13.87 -6.29 3.88
N PHE A 112 14.68 -7.19 3.44
CA PHE A 112 14.21 -8.52 3.15
C PHE A 112 14.13 -9.31 4.45
N PRO A 113 13.13 -10.13 4.66
CA PRO A 113 12.04 -10.45 3.74
C PRO A 113 10.84 -9.53 3.96
N TRP A 114 10.46 -8.85 2.91
CA TRP A 114 9.28 -7.98 2.96
C TRP A 114 8.06 -8.64 2.33
N GLY A 115 8.15 -9.95 2.10
CA GLY A 115 7.01 -10.74 1.68
C GLY A 115 6.73 -10.75 0.20
N ALA A 116 7.58 -10.14 -0.59
CA ALA A 116 7.39 -10.16 -2.03
C ALA A 116 7.72 -11.54 -2.59
N THR A 117 7.07 -11.88 -3.66
CA THR A 117 7.36 -13.13 -4.37
C THR A 117 8.72 -13.01 -5.05
N ARG A 118 9.53 -14.04 -4.90
CA ARG A 118 10.84 -14.02 -5.53
C ARG A 118 10.70 -13.96 -7.04
N GLY A 119 11.62 -13.23 -7.65
CA GLY A 119 11.62 -13.10 -9.09
C GLY A 119 10.79 -11.95 -9.62
N ASN A 120 10.28 -11.16 -8.75
CA ASN A 120 9.47 -10.01 -9.15
C ASN A 120 10.26 -8.74 -9.13
#